data_7448dd1ca1acbc40c486650782607c8a
#
_entry.id   7448dd1ca1acbc40c486650782607c8a
#
_cell.length_a   1.000
_cell.length_b   1.000
_cell.length_c   1.000
_cell.angle_alpha   90.00
_cell.angle_beta   90.00
_cell.angle_gamma   90.00
#
_symmetry.space_group_name_H-M   'P 1'
#
loop_
_entity.id
_entity.type
_entity.pdbx_description
1 polymer ?
#
loop_
_entity_poly.entity_id
_entity_poly.type
_entity_poly.pdbx_seq_one_letter_code
_entity_poly.pdbx_strand_id
1 'polypeptide(L)'
;MKEKVVLAYSGGLDTTAIIPWLKETYDYEVICCCIDCGQEEELDGLEERAKLSGASKLYIEDITDEFAEDYIVPCVMGSAVYEHKYLLGTSMARPGIAKKLVEIARKENAVAICHGATGKGNDQIRFELGIKALAPDIQIIAPWRDDKWQMDSRQAEIDYCKAHGIDLPFGTDSSYSRDRNLWHISHEGLELEDPSLEPNYEHLLVLGVTPEKAPDEPEFVTMTFEAGVPKSVNGKEMKVADIIRELNRLGGKHGIGIVDIVENRVVGMKSRGVYETPGGTILMEAHDQLEELILDRETMAAKLEMGKRLAQTCYEGKWFTPLREAQQAFIESTQKYVTGEVKFKLYKGNITKAGTTSPYSLYSESLASFTTGDQYDHHDAQGFITLFGLPSKVRALKMIEVNKNKK
;
A
#
# COMPACT_ATOMS: atom_id res chain seq x y z
N MET A 1 -0.51 37.43 -17.93
CA MET A 1 -0.40 36.66 -16.64
C MET A 1 0.59 35.54 -16.94
N LYS A 2 1.44 35.20 -15.97
CA LYS A 2 2.32 34.03 -16.13
C LYS A 2 1.48 32.76 -16.18
N GLU A 3 1.94 31.78 -16.94
CA GLU A 3 1.36 30.43 -16.89
C GLU A 3 1.61 29.82 -15.52
N LYS A 4 0.71 28.92 -15.09
CA LYS A 4 0.75 28.31 -13.78
C LYS A 4 1.19 26.86 -13.87
N VAL A 5 1.98 26.42 -12.89
CA VAL A 5 2.32 25.01 -12.66
C VAL A 5 1.89 24.59 -11.25
N VAL A 6 1.29 23.42 -11.11
CA VAL A 6 1.04 22.79 -9.81
C VAL A 6 2.18 21.83 -9.49
N LEU A 7 2.83 22.05 -8.36
CA LEU A 7 3.93 21.23 -7.86
C LEU A 7 3.42 20.30 -6.76
N ALA A 8 3.60 18.99 -6.94
CA ALA A 8 3.46 18.01 -5.85
C ALA A 8 4.54 18.32 -4.80
N TYR A 9 4.13 18.90 -3.68
CA TYR A 9 5.02 19.48 -2.69
C TYR A 9 4.96 18.73 -1.36
N SER A 10 6.06 18.09 -1.00
CA SER A 10 6.20 17.38 0.29
C SER A 10 6.85 18.24 1.37
N GLY A 11 7.40 19.41 1.01
CA GLY A 11 8.19 20.23 1.94
C GLY A 11 9.61 19.72 2.18
N GLY A 12 10.02 18.63 1.54
CA GLY A 12 11.40 18.14 1.54
C GLY A 12 12.33 19.01 0.70
N LEU A 13 13.62 18.74 0.78
CA LEU A 13 14.67 19.51 0.08
C LEU A 13 14.42 19.56 -1.42
N ASP A 14 14.24 18.40 -2.07
CA ASP A 14 14.08 18.28 -3.52
C ASP A 14 12.89 19.14 -4.01
N THR A 15 11.71 18.97 -3.40
CA THR A 15 10.51 19.71 -3.81
C THR A 15 10.61 21.20 -3.50
N THR A 16 11.40 21.59 -2.51
CA THR A 16 11.68 22.99 -2.19
C THR A 16 12.60 23.62 -3.21
N ALA A 17 13.68 22.95 -3.65
CA ALA A 17 14.59 23.41 -4.69
C ALA A 17 13.88 23.53 -6.06
N ILE A 18 12.88 22.71 -6.34
CA ILE A 18 12.09 22.75 -7.58
C ILE A 18 11.32 24.06 -7.73
N ILE A 19 10.90 24.72 -6.64
CA ILE A 19 10.11 25.97 -6.72
C ILE A 19 10.87 27.09 -7.46
N PRO A 20 12.06 27.54 -7.01
CA PRO A 20 12.82 28.55 -7.75
C PRO A 20 13.26 28.06 -9.13
N TRP A 21 13.60 26.78 -9.27
CA TRP A 21 13.98 26.22 -10.57
C TRP A 21 12.86 26.33 -11.64
N LEU A 22 11.60 26.04 -11.29
CA LEU A 22 10.46 26.19 -12.20
C LEU A 22 10.24 27.66 -12.62
N LYS A 23 10.47 28.60 -11.70
CA LYS A 23 10.36 30.04 -11.98
C LYS A 23 11.43 30.52 -12.92
N GLU A 24 12.67 30.08 -12.76
CA GLU A 24 13.81 30.48 -13.56
C GLU A 24 13.81 29.80 -14.95
N THR A 25 13.48 28.51 -14.98
CA THR A 25 13.58 27.69 -16.19
C THR A 25 12.42 27.90 -17.16
N TYR A 26 11.20 28.08 -16.62
CA TYR A 26 9.95 28.10 -17.39
C TYR A 26 9.16 29.39 -17.22
N ASP A 27 9.58 30.32 -16.38
CA ASP A 27 8.85 31.58 -16.03
C ASP A 27 7.44 31.30 -15.46
N TYR A 28 7.23 30.19 -14.79
CA TYR A 28 5.93 29.81 -14.22
C TYR A 28 5.63 30.52 -12.90
N GLU A 29 4.34 30.72 -12.65
CA GLU A 29 3.79 30.91 -11.31
C GLU A 29 3.60 29.55 -10.67
N VAL A 30 4.30 29.30 -9.54
CA VAL A 30 4.32 27.98 -8.89
C VAL A 30 3.28 27.91 -7.78
N ILE A 31 2.37 26.96 -7.91
CA ILE A 31 1.35 26.61 -6.92
C ILE A 31 1.78 25.28 -6.28
N CYS A 32 2.12 25.32 -5.01
CA CYS A 32 2.45 24.13 -4.24
C CYS A 32 1.16 23.40 -3.80
N CYS A 33 1.21 22.08 -3.82
CA CYS A 33 0.10 21.24 -3.40
C CYS A 33 0.63 20.06 -2.59
N CYS A 34 0.34 20.05 -1.29
CA CYS A 34 0.56 18.93 -0.39
C CYS A 34 -0.75 18.20 -0.19
N ILE A 35 -0.74 16.90 -0.43
CA ILE A 35 -1.90 16.05 -0.19
C ILE A 35 -1.66 15.25 1.09
N ASP A 36 -2.52 15.48 2.07
CA ASP A 36 -2.49 14.75 3.34
C ASP A 36 -3.16 13.39 3.19
N CYS A 37 -2.32 12.35 3.24
CA CYS A 37 -2.73 10.95 3.28
C CYS A 37 -2.53 10.34 4.68
N GLY A 38 -2.40 11.16 5.73
CA GLY A 38 -2.13 10.74 7.10
C GLY A 38 -0.63 10.68 7.45
N GLN A 39 0.18 11.59 6.89
CA GLN A 39 1.61 11.72 7.18
C GLN A 39 1.93 12.53 8.46
N GLU A 40 0.89 12.99 9.16
CA GLU A 40 0.97 13.63 10.48
C GLU A 40 1.96 14.81 10.56
N GLU A 41 3.00 14.73 11.43
CA GLU A 41 3.97 15.80 11.70
C GLU A 41 4.78 16.26 10.48
N GLU A 42 4.80 15.53 9.39
CA GLU A 42 5.45 15.98 8.14
C GLU A 42 4.79 17.22 7.53
N LEU A 43 3.55 17.54 7.97
CA LEU A 43 2.83 18.74 7.54
C LEU A 43 3.25 20.01 8.27
N ASP A 44 3.99 19.90 9.38
CA ASP A 44 4.38 21.04 10.20
C ASP A 44 5.31 22.02 9.45
N GLY A 45 4.98 23.31 9.48
CA GLY A 45 5.76 24.38 8.88
C GLY A 45 5.78 24.43 7.35
N LEU A 46 4.93 23.64 6.66
CA LEU A 46 4.87 23.62 5.20
C LEU A 46 4.53 24.97 4.58
N GLU A 47 3.59 25.70 5.16
CA GLU A 47 3.14 27.00 4.64
C GLU A 47 4.28 28.03 4.63
N GLU A 48 5.03 28.11 5.72
CA GLU A 48 6.17 28.99 5.85
C GLU A 48 7.28 28.61 4.85
N ARG A 49 7.59 27.32 4.74
CA ARG A 49 8.60 26.80 3.78
C ARG A 49 8.21 27.12 2.35
N ALA A 50 6.99 26.83 1.94
CA ALA A 50 6.51 27.10 0.58
C ALA A 50 6.61 28.60 0.24
N LYS A 51 6.20 29.47 1.19
CA LYS A 51 6.26 30.92 1.04
C LYS A 51 7.69 31.44 0.93
N LEU A 52 8.60 30.99 1.81
CA LEU A 52 10.02 31.34 1.79
C LEU A 52 10.68 30.90 0.48
N SER A 53 10.26 29.77 -0.09
CA SER A 53 10.78 29.26 -1.36
C SER A 53 10.21 29.96 -2.58
N GLY A 54 9.23 30.86 -2.40
CA GLY A 54 8.67 31.71 -3.46
C GLY A 54 7.48 31.09 -4.19
N ALA A 55 6.78 30.13 -3.60
CA ALA A 55 5.50 29.66 -4.09
C ALA A 55 4.46 30.81 -4.02
N SER A 56 3.61 30.92 -5.02
CA SER A 56 2.53 31.91 -5.05
C SER A 56 1.33 31.48 -4.18
N LYS A 57 1.16 30.17 -3.99
CA LYS A 57 0.06 29.59 -3.25
C LYS A 57 0.44 28.18 -2.76
N LEU A 58 -0.11 27.80 -1.62
CA LEU A 58 -0.06 26.42 -1.11
C LEU A 58 -1.48 25.90 -0.90
N TYR A 59 -1.73 24.70 -1.38
CA TYR A 59 -2.87 23.86 -1.01
C TYR A 59 -2.39 22.75 -0.08
N ILE A 60 -3.11 22.51 1.00
CA ILE A 60 -3.01 21.32 1.84
C ILE A 60 -4.40 20.69 1.82
N GLU A 61 -4.52 19.55 1.15
CA GLU A 61 -5.80 18.86 0.95
C GLU A 61 -5.78 17.52 1.70
N ASP A 62 -6.61 17.39 2.71
CA ASP A 62 -6.79 16.15 3.47
C ASP A 62 -7.66 15.16 2.68
N ILE A 63 -7.07 14.04 2.30
CA ILE A 63 -7.76 12.92 1.65
C ILE A 63 -7.71 11.65 2.50
N THR A 64 -7.46 11.75 3.79
CA THR A 64 -7.24 10.59 4.68
C THR A 64 -8.41 9.62 4.65
N ASP A 65 -9.65 10.12 4.73
CA ASP A 65 -10.85 9.28 4.66
C ASP A 65 -11.01 8.69 3.23
N GLU A 66 -10.84 9.50 2.16
CA GLU A 66 -10.87 9.03 0.77
C GLU A 66 -9.79 7.97 0.53
N PHE A 67 -8.58 8.18 1.06
CA PHE A 67 -7.48 7.23 0.94
C PHE A 67 -7.81 5.89 1.61
N ALA A 68 -8.41 5.93 2.79
CA ALA A 68 -8.82 4.73 3.50
C ALA A 68 -9.93 3.95 2.75
N GLU A 69 -10.96 4.64 2.29
CA GLU A 69 -12.15 4.03 1.71
C GLU A 69 -11.96 3.62 0.26
N ASP A 70 -11.38 4.50 -0.58
CA ASP A 70 -11.33 4.31 -2.03
C ASP A 70 -10.05 3.60 -2.52
N TYR A 71 -8.98 3.53 -1.70
CA TYR A 71 -7.71 2.93 -2.11
C TYR A 71 -7.28 1.78 -1.21
N ILE A 72 -7.36 1.92 0.12
CA ILE A 72 -6.95 0.87 1.06
C ILE A 72 -7.97 -0.27 1.11
N VAL A 73 -9.24 0.03 1.37
CA VAL A 73 -10.31 -0.99 1.49
C VAL A 73 -10.38 -1.89 0.26
N PRO A 74 -10.35 -1.39 -1.00
CA PRO A 74 -10.28 -2.22 -2.18
C PRO A 74 -9.11 -3.22 -2.20
N CYS A 75 -7.94 -2.79 -1.76
CA CYS A 75 -6.76 -3.65 -1.67
C CYS A 75 -6.88 -4.69 -0.55
N VAL A 76 -7.47 -4.32 0.60
CA VAL A 76 -7.77 -5.26 1.70
C VAL A 76 -8.75 -6.34 1.23
N MET A 77 -9.88 -5.95 0.63
CA MET A 77 -10.86 -6.88 0.06
C MET A 77 -10.23 -7.85 -0.94
N GLY A 78 -9.24 -7.38 -1.71
CA GLY A 78 -8.51 -8.18 -2.68
C GLY A 78 -7.43 -9.08 -2.08
N SER A 79 -7.09 -8.96 -0.80
CA SER A 79 -5.84 -9.50 -0.23
C SER A 79 -4.64 -9.15 -1.11
N ALA A 80 -4.59 -7.88 -1.57
CA ALA A 80 -3.63 -7.42 -2.56
C ALA A 80 -2.25 -7.20 -1.92
N VAL A 81 -1.33 -8.12 -2.20
CA VAL A 81 0.04 -8.09 -1.69
C VAL A 81 1.02 -8.26 -2.86
N TYR A 82 1.93 -7.31 -3.04
CA TYR A 82 2.95 -7.39 -4.08
C TYR A 82 4.13 -8.25 -3.60
N GLU A 83 4.57 -9.18 -4.46
CA GLU A 83 5.67 -10.12 -4.20
C GLU A 83 5.56 -10.84 -2.84
N HIS A 84 4.34 -11.16 -2.40
CA HIS A 84 4.00 -11.88 -1.17
C HIS A 84 4.36 -11.16 0.15
N LYS A 85 4.79 -9.89 0.10
CA LYS A 85 5.25 -9.17 1.29
C LYS A 85 4.80 -7.71 1.36
N TYR A 86 4.82 -6.99 0.25
CA TYR A 86 4.60 -5.56 0.24
C TYR A 86 3.10 -5.22 0.19
N LEU A 87 2.62 -4.54 1.22
CA LEU A 87 1.21 -4.15 1.37
C LEU A 87 0.85 -2.83 0.65
N LEU A 88 1.62 -2.44 -0.36
CA LEU A 88 1.30 -1.41 -1.35
C LEU A 88 1.14 0.05 -0.82
N GLY A 89 1.56 0.38 0.38
CA GLY A 89 1.23 1.66 1.01
C GLY A 89 1.56 2.90 0.17
N THR A 90 2.77 3.01 -0.39
CA THR A 90 3.13 4.08 -1.31
C THR A 90 2.33 3.99 -2.63
N SER A 91 2.15 2.76 -3.15
CA SER A 91 1.47 2.54 -4.44
C SER A 91 -0.01 2.93 -4.40
N MET A 92 -0.68 2.72 -3.27
CA MET A 92 -2.09 3.09 -3.07
C MET A 92 -2.27 4.60 -2.88
N ALA A 93 -1.30 5.30 -2.29
CA ALA A 93 -1.40 6.74 -2.05
C ALA A 93 -1.24 7.57 -3.33
N ARG A 94 -0.35 7.17 -4.24
CA ARG A 94 0.00 7.96 -5.43
C ARG A 94 -1.18 8.25 -6.38
N PRO A 95 -2.13 7.31 -6.65
CA PRO A 95 -3.33 7.61 -7.42
C PRO A 95 -4.21 8.71 -6.80
N GLY A 96 -4.45 8.66 -5.49
CA GLY A 96 -5.22 9.69 -4.77
C GLY A 96 -4.54 11.06 -4.86
N ILE A 97 -3.24 11.11 -4.64
CA ILE A 97 -2.43 12.33 -4.79
C ILE A 97 -2.52 12.85 -6.24
N ALA A 98 -2.31 12.01 -7.24
CA ALA A 98 -2.39 12.41 -8.66
C ALA A 98 -3.76 12.98 -9.03
N LYS A 99 -4.85 12.39 -8.53
CA LYS A 99 -6.22 12.89 -8.71
C LYS A 99 -6.37 14.31 -8.16
N LYS A 100 -5.92 14.56 -6.93
CA LYS A 100 -5.99 15.90 -6.32
C LYS A 100 -5.12 16.93 -7.02
N LEU A 101 -3.93 16.55 -7.46
CA LEU A 101 -3.07 17.44 -8.26
C LEU A 101 -3.77 17.87 -9.54
N VAL A 102 -4.46 16.96 -10.24
CA VAL A 102 -5.26 17.26 -11.44
C VAL A 102 -6.44 18.17 -11.11
N GLU A 103 -7.18 17.90 -10.03
CA GLU A 103 -8.30 18.74 -9.59
C GLU A 103 -7.85 20.19 -9.32
N ILE A 104 -6.72 20.36 -8.64
CA ILE A 104 -6.15 21.69 -8.34
C ILE A 104 -5.62 22.35 -9.62
N ALA A 105 -4.95 21.61 -10.51
CA ALA A 105 -4.47 22.14 -11.78
C ALA A 105 -5.64 22.67 -12.63
N ARG A 106 -6.75 21.96 -12.69
CA ARG A 106 -7.98 22.42 -13.37
C ARG A 106 -8.58 23.66 -12.70
N LYS A 107 -8.67 23.68 -11.38
CA LYS A 107 -9.18 24.81 -10.59
C LYS A 107 -8.37 26.09 -10.79
N GLU A 108 -7.05 25.97 -10.89
CA GLU A 108 -6.12 27.08 -11.07
C GLU A 108 -5.87 27.44 -12.54
N ASN A 109 -6.41 26.69 -13.49
CA ASN A 109 -6.11 26.77 -14.92
C ASN A 109 -4.58 26.64 -15.19
N ALA A 110 -3.93 25.72 -14.47
CA ALA A 110 -2.52 25.43 -14.65
C ALA A 110 -2.28 24.64 -15.94
N VAL A 111 -1.20 24.97 -16.64
CA VAL A 111 -0.82 24.30 -17.89
C VAL A 111 0.06 23.07 -17.66
N ALA A 112 0.64 22.97 -16.47
CA ALA A 112 1.55 21.89 -16.12
C ALA A 112 1.35 21.39 -14.68
N ILE A 113 1.73 20.12 -14.45
CA ILE A 113 1.92 19.52 -13.13
C ILE A 113 3.37 19.06 -13.05
N CYS A 114 4.04 19.40 -11.94
CA CYS A 114 5.42 19.00 -11.66
C CYS A 114 5.45 18.05 -10.46
N HIS A 115 6.31 17.03 -10.51
CA HIS A 115 6.60 16.15 -9.37
C HIS A 115 8.10 15.97 -9.17
N GLY A 116 8.52 15.82 -7.90
CA GLY A 116 9.92 15.62 -7.50
C GLY A 116 10.38 14.16 -7.47
N ALA A 117 9.61 13.22 -8.02
CA ALA A 117 10.00 11.81 -8.01
C ALA A 117 11.26 11.57 -8.85
N THR A 118 12.24 10.87 -8.27
CA THR A 118 13.53 10.59 -8.93
C THR A 118 13.38 9.59 -10.08
N GLY A 119 14.31 9.62 -11.04
CA GLY A 119 14.33 8.70 -12.18
C GLY A 119 14.57 7.23 -11.82
N LYS A 120 14.98 6.93 -10.57
CA LYS A 120 15.24 5.58 -10.06
C LYS A 120 14.04 4.94 -9.36
N GLY A 121 13.05 5.76 -8.95
CA GLY A 121 11.88 5.31 -8.19
C GLY A 121 10.68 4.93 -9.06
N ASN A 122 9.75 4.16 -8.49
CA ASN A 122 8.48 3.82 -9.14
C ASN A 122 7.50 5.01 -9.16
N ASP A 123 7.65 5.97 -8.27
CA ASP A 123 6.68 7.05 -8.06
C ASP A 123 6.50 7.94 -9.29
N GLN A 124 7.57 8.17 -10.06
CA GLN A 124 7.46 8.85 -11.34
C GLN A 124 6.43 8.19 -12.28
N ILE A 125 6.42 6.84 -12.33
CA ILE A 125 5.48 6.08 -13.16
C ILE A 125 4.06 6.26 -12.61
N ARG A 126 3.88 6.13 -11.30
CA ARG A 126 2.58 6.21 -10.62
C ARG A 126 1.94 7.58 -10.78
N PHE A 127 2.69 8.67 -10.57
CA PHE A 127 2.21 10.02 -10.81
C PHE A 127 1.84 10.25 -12.27
N GLU A 128 2.74 9.93 -13.19
CA GLU A 128 2.52 10.23 -14.60
C GLU A 128 1.39 9.42 -15.23
N LEU A 129 1.27 8.13 -14.92
CA LEU A 129 0.17 7.32 -15.42
C LEU A 129 -1.17 7.81 -14.86
N GLY A 130 -1.21 8.20 -13.58
CA GLY A 130 -2.41 8.80 -12.98
C GLY A 130 -2.79 10.12 -13.63
N ILE A 131 -1.85 11.05 -13.78
CA ILE A 131 -2.09 12.34 -14.42
C ILE A 131 -2.50 12.16 -15.89
N LYS A 132 -1.81 11.32 -16.67
CA LYS A 132 -2.13 11.05 -18.09
C LYS A 132 -3.52 10.45 -18.26
N ALA A 133 -3.96 9.60 -17.33
CA ALA A 133 -5.31 9.03 -17.40
C ALA A 133 -6.40 10.07 -17.11
N LEU A 134 -6.15 11.01 -16.19
CA LEU A 134 -7.14 11.97 -15.73
C LEU A 134 -7.10 13.31 -16.49
N ALA A 135 -5.93 13.70 -16.97
CA ALA A 135 -5.70 14.98 -17.64
C ALA A 135 -4.62 14.86 -18.72
N PRO A 136 -4.92 14.20 -19.87
CA PRO A 136 -3.95 13.94 -20.93
C PRO A 136 -3.45 15.22 -21.65
N ASP A 137 -4.12 16.33 -21.48
CA ASP A 137 -3.81 17.64 -22.04
C ASP A 137 -2.89 18.50 -21.14
N ILE A 138 -2.65 18.10 -19.88
CA ILE A 138 -1.74 18.81 -18.98
C ILE A 138 -0.31 18.33 -19.18
N GLN A 139 0.62 19.27 -19.32
CA GLN A 139 2.05 18.96 -19.39
C GLN A 139 2.56 18.40 -18.06
N ILE A 140 3.38 17.35 -18.11
CA ILE A 140 4.06 16.82 -16.94
C ILE A 140 5.52 17.26 -16.95
N ILE A 141 5.99 17.81 -15.82
CA ILE A 141 7.38 18.21 -15.62
C ILE A 141 7.99 17.31 -14.55
N ALA A 142 9.08 16.65 -14.91
CA ALA A 142 9.84 15.78 -14.03
C ALA A 142 11.31 16.22 -14.01
N PRO A 143 11.73 17.08 -13.08
CA PRO A 143 13.05 17.70 -13.07
C PRO A 143 14.21 16.71 -13.19
N TRP A 144 14.18 15.61 -12.46
CA TRP A 144 15.21 14.56 -12.48
C TRP A 144 15.46 13.91 -13.86
N ARG A 145 14.62 14.20 -14.85
CA ARG A 145 14.77 13.74 -16.25
C ARG A 145 14.84 14.91 -17.24
N ASP A 146 14.95 16.13 -16.73
CA ASP A 146 15.09 17.33 -17.55
C ASP A 146 16.57 17.72 -17.63
N ASP A 147 17.10 17.91 -18.83
CA ASP A 147 18.50 18.29 -19.06
C ASP A 147 18.86 19.65 -18.43
N LYS A 148 17.88 20.47 -18.09
CA LYS A 148 18.06 21.75 -17.41
C LYS A 148 18.21 21.62 -15.89
N TRP A 149 17.90 20.43 -15.32
CA TRP A 149 18.11 20.15 -13.91
C TRP A 149 19.55 19.76 -13.68
N GLN A 150 20.31 20.60 -12.99
CA GLN A 150 21.76 20.41 -12.78
C GLN A 150 22.11 20.02 -11.35
N MET A 151 21.13 19.84 -10.47
CA MET A 151 21.35 19.47 -9.07
C MET A 151 21.35 17.94 -8.97
N ASP A 152 22.56 17.35 -9.03
CA ASP A 152 22.78 15.90 -9.03
C ASP A 152 23.04 15.30 -7.64
N SER A 153 23.08 16.14 -6.60
CA SER A 153 23.38 15.74 -5.24
C SER A 153 22.64 16.61 -4.22
N ARG A 154 22.38 16.01 -3.04
CA ARG A 154 21.77 16.72 -1.90
C ARG A 154 22.51 18.02 -1.57
N GLN A 155 23.87 18.03 -1.65
CA GLN A 155 24.65 19.23 -1.38
C GLN A 155 24.40 20.30 -2.43
N ALA A 156 24.31 19.93 -3.72
CA ALA A 156 23.99 20.87 -4.80
C ALA A 156 22.62 21.52 -4.61
N GLU A 157 21.61 20.75 -4.17
CA GLU A 157 20.28 21.28 -3.85
C GLU A 157 20.29 22.24 -2.66
N ILE A 158 21.05 21.92 -1.59
CA ILE A 158 21.23 22.81 -0.44
C ILE A 158 21.89 24.11 -0.87
N ASP A 159 22.96 24.04 -1.64
CA ASP A 159 23.69 25.23 -2.12
C ASP A 159 22.83 26.08 -3.05
N TYR A 160 22.03 25.45 -3.89
CA TYR A 160 21.06 26.12 -4.76
C TYR A 160 19.98 26.84 -3.95
N CYS A 161 19.39 26.18 -2.95
CA CYS A 161 18.42 26.79 -2.05
C CYS A 161 19.02 28.02 -1.32
N LYS A 162 20.23 27.89 -0.78
CA LYS A 162 20.94 29.00 -0.10
C LYS A 162 21.20 30.17 -1.05
N ALA A 163 21.61 29.91 -2.30
CA ALA A 163 21.83 30.94 -3.30
C ALA A 163 20.55 31.74 -3.61
N HIS A 164 19.38 31.12 -3.41
CA HIS A 164 18.06 31.75 -3.57
C HIS A 164 17.48 32.34 -2.28
N GLY A 165 18.30 32.41 -1.21
CA GLY A 165 17.88 32.95 0.09
C GLY A 165 16.93 32.04 0.87
N ILE A 166 16.87 30.75 0.48
CA ILE A 166 16.06 29.72 1.15
C ILE A 166 16.97 29.03 2.18
N ASP A 167 16.92 29.50 3.42
CA ASP A 167 17.66 28.90 4.52
C ASP A 167 16.75 27.94 5.29
N LEU A 168 16.89 26.68 4.97
CA LEU A 168 16.08 25.60 5.58
C LEU A 168 16.96 24.72 6.47
N PRO A 169 16.39 24.16 7.54
CA PRO A 169 17.12 23.33 8.50
C PRO A 169 17.41 21.92 7.95
N PHE A 170 17.68 21.80 6.64
CA PHE A 170 18.08 20.53 6.06
C PHE A 170 19.54 20.26 6.40
N GLY A 171 19.77 19.31 7.31
CA GLY A 171 21.12 18.85 7.62
C GLY A 171 21.77 18.12 6.45
N THR A 172 23.10 18.14 6.43
CA THR A 172 23.92 17.33 5.52
C THR A 172 24.00 15.87 5.97
N ASP A 173 23.45 15.56 7.16
CA ASP A 173 23.53 14.23 7.74
C ASP A 173 22.75 13.23 6.90
N SER A 174 23.38 12.09 6.66
CA SER A 174 22.75 10.96 6.01
C SER A 174 21.58 10.45 6.86
N SER A 175 20.39 10.47 6.31
CA SER A 175 19.17 9.96 6.95
C SER A 175 18.50 8.98 6.03
N TYR A 176 17.68 8.08 6.59
CA TYR A 176 16.81 7.24 5.78
C TYR A 176 15.89 8.11 4.91
N SER A 177 15.70 7.70 3.67
CA SER A 177 14.60 8.19 2.86
C SER A 177 13.31 7.54 3.37
N ARG A 178 12.33 8.36 3.75
CA ARG A 178 11.06 7.89 4.32
C ARG A 178 9.89 8.39 3.50
N ASP A 179 8.87 7.54 3.39
CA ASP A 179 7.56 7.91 2.83
C ASP A 179 6.49 7.38 3.79
N ARG A 180 5.75 8.31 4.42
CA ARG A 180 4.73 8.02 5.44
C ARG A 180 3.35 8.37 4.94
N ASN A 181 2.39 7.52 5.28
CA ASN A 181 0.97 7.79 5.14
C ASN A 181 0.18 7.00 6.20
N LEU A 182 -1.14 7.09 6.17
CA LEU A 182 -2.02 6.39 7.11
C LEU A 182 -1.73 4.88 7.21
N TRP A 183 -1.34 4.24 6.10
CA TRP A 183 -1.19 2.79 6.01
C TRP A 183 0.17 2.30 6.46
N HIS A 184 1.23 3.04 6.14
CA HIS A 184 2.60 2.58 6.38
C HIS A 184 3.62 3.71 6.49
N ILE A 185 4.83 3.33 6.84
CA ILE A 185 6.04 4.10 6.57
C ILE A 185 7.07 3.20 5.90
N SER A 186 7.70 3.69 4.83
CA SER A 186 8.84 3.03 4.18
C SER A 186 10.15 3.67 4.61
N HIS A 187 11.21 2.85 4.66
CA HIS A 187 12.57 3.27 4.95
C HIS A 187 13.51 2.71 3.88
N GLU A 188 14.29 3.58 3.26
CA GLU A 188 15.30 3.24 2.25
C GLU A 188 16.62 3.98 2.54
N GLY A 189 17.73 3.52 1.97
CA GLY A 189 19.04 4.16 2.07
C GLY A 189 19.90 3.65 3.22
N LEU A 190 21.06 4.28 3.41
CA LEU A 190 22.06 3.92 4.42
C LEU A 190 22.47 2.44 4.31
N GLU A 191 22.54 1.71 5.45
CA GLU A 191 22.89 0.29 5.47
C GLU A 191 21.92 -0.60 4.71
N LEU A 192 20.70 -0.12 4.43
CA LEU A 192 19.72 -0.88 3.64
C LEU A 192 20.15 -1.04 2.17
N GLU A 193 21.05 -0.21 1.67
CA GLU A 193 21.59 -0.34 0.31
C GLU A 193 22.50 -1.58 0.15
N ASP A 194 23.00 -2.12 1.26
CA ASP A 194 23.73 -3.38 1.28
C ASP A 194 22.88 -4.51 1.86
N PRO A 195 22.37 -5.44 1.04
CA PRO A 195 21.50 -6.52 1.53
C PRO A 195 22.21 -7.53 2.44
N SER A 196 23.53 -7.44 2.61
CA SER A 196 24.28 -8.27 3.55
C SER A 196 24.27 -7.72 4.98
N LEU A 197 23.84 -6.48 5.17
CA LEU A 197 23.81 -5.82 6.49
C LEU A 197 22.44 -5.94 7.14
N GLU A 198 22.42 -6.11 8.45
CA GLU A 198 21.21 -6.05 9.26
C GLU A 198 20.72 -4.60 9.39
N PRO A 199 19.41 -4.34 9.25
CA PRO A 199 18.86 -3.02 9.50
C PRO A 199 19.03 -2.58 10.95
N ASN A 200 19.37 -1.31 11.16
CA ASN A 200 19.42 -0.74 12.51
C ASN A 200 17.99 -0.39 12.98
N TYR A 201 17.22 -1.39 13.39
CA TYR A 201 15.84 -1.21 13.83
C TYR A 201 15.65 -0.21 14.96
N GLU A 202 16.64 0.02 15.81
CA GLU A 202 16.54 1.00 16.90
C GLU A 202 16.43 2.45 16.42
N HIS A 203 17.08 2.76 15.30
CA HIS A 203 17.05 4.09 14.68
C HIS A 203 16.05 4.18 13.52
N LEU A 204 15.67 3.04 12.98
CA LEU A 204 14.82 2.98 11.80
C LEU A 204 13.34 3.10 12.16
N LEU A 205 12.87 2.33 13.16
CA LEU A 205 11.43 2.22 13.49
C LEU A 205 10.86 3.52 14.04
N VAL A 206 9.67 3.87 13.54
CA VAL A 206 8.90 5.07 13.90
C VAL A 206 7.50 4.71 14.41
N LEU A 207 6.83 3.74 13.78
CA LEU A 207 5.45 3.37 14.13
C LEU A 207 5.38 2.34 15.24
N GLY A 208 6.46 1.62 15.49
CA GLY A 208 6.44 0.53 16.44
C GLY A 208 7.78 0.23 17.09
N VAL A 209 7.84 -0.92 17.72
CA VAL A 209 9.02 -1.48 18.38
C VAL A 209 9.35 -2.84 17.79
N THR A 210 10.58 -3.32 18.00
CA THR A 210 10.90 -4.71 17.64
C THR A 210 10.15 -5.71 18.54
N PRO A 211 9.92 -6.96 18.10
CA PRO A 211 9.27 -7.98 18.92
C PRO A 211 9.92 -8.18 20.29
N GLU A 212 11.24 -8.02 20.39
CA GLU A 212 11.99 -8.16 21.65
C GLU A 212 11.62 -7.06 22.66
N LYS A 213 11.32 -5.84 22.17
CA LYS A 213 10.95 -4.69 23.01
C LYS A 213 9.43 -4.61 23.26
N ALA A 214 8.64 -5.44 22.60
CA ALA A 214 7.20 -5.49 22.79
C ALA A 214 6.82 -6.06 24.18
N PRO A 215 5.64 -5.69 24.72
CA PRO A 215 5.18 -6.18 26.03
C PRO A 215 5.17 -7.69 26.15
N ASP A 216 5.43 -8.20 27.37
CA ASP A 216 5.36 -9.64 27.68
C ASP A 216 3.93 -10.14 27.89
N GLU A 217 2.95 -9.23 27.94
CA GLU A 217 1.53 -9.56 28.06
C GLU A 217 0.84 -9.48 26.69
N PRO A 218 0.10 -10.53 26.29
CA PRO A 218 -0.66 -10.50 25.05
C PRO A 218 -1.87 -9.56 25.14
N GLU A 219 -2.28 -8.97 24.00
CA GLU A 219 -3.47 -8.14 23.91
C GLU A 219 -4.48 -8.77 22.95
N PHE A 220 -5.74 -8.89 23.38
CA PHE A 220 -6.82 -9.37 22.54
C PHE A 220 -7.50 -8.21 21.84
N VAL A 221 -7.77 -8.39 20.56
CA VAL A 221 -8.45 -7.40 19.71
C VAL A 221 -9.62 -8.08 19.02
N THR A 222 -10.75 -7.41 18.97
CA THR A 222 -11.95 -7.83 18.24
C THR A 222 -12.27 -6.82 17.16
N MET A 223 -12.55 -7.29 15.96
CA MET A 223 -12.98 -6.45 14.83
C MET A 223 -14.28 -6.95 14.23
N THR A 224 -15.11 -6.04 13.77
CA THR A 224 -16.31 -6.39 12.99
C THR A 224 -16.18 -5.88 11.56
N PHE A 225 -16.76 -6.65 10.63
CA PHE A 225 -16.82 -6.35 9.20
C PHE A 225 -18.26 -6.44 8.70
N GLU A 226 -18.58 -5.62 7.71
CA GLU A 226 -19.81 -5.69 6.93
C GLU A 226 -19.48 -5.59 5.44
N ALA A 227 -19.85 -6.62 4.67
CA ALA A 227 -19.56 -6.72 3.24
C ALA A 227 -18.07 -6.43 2.89
N GLY A 228 -17.14 -6.96 3.69
CA GLY A 228 -15.69 -6.79 3.53
C GLY A 228 -15.12 -5.49 4.08
N VAL A 229 -15.95 -4.55 4.52
CA VAL A 229 -15.52 -3.26 5.09
C VAL A 229 -15.40 -3.35 6.60
N PRO A 230 -14.26 -2.96 7.22
CA PRO A 230 -14.13 -2.94 8.67
C PRO A 230 -15.03 -1.86 9.29
N LYS A 231 -15.69 -2.16 10.41
CA LYS A 231 -16.67 -1.29 11.07
C LYS A 231 -16.28 -0.90 12.50
N SER A 232 -15.65 -1.79 13.24
CA SER A 232 -15.32 -1.53 14.64
C SER A 232 -14.02 -2.19 15.08
N VAL A 233 -13.42 -1.64 16.14
CA VAL A 233 -12.34 -2.27 16.91
C VAL A 233 -12.75 -2.26 18.37
N ASN A 234 -12.66 -3.42 19.04
CA ASN A 234 -13.00 -3.61 20.45
C ASN A 234 -14.40 -3.05 20.81
N GLY A 235 -15.39 -3.28 19.93
CA GLY A 235 -16.78 -2.85 20.11
C GLY A 235 -17.05 -1.37 19.85
N LYS A 236 -16.03 -0.58 19.47
CA LYS A 236 -16.21 0.84 19.12
C LYS A 236 -16.30 0.98 17.60
N GLU A 237 -17.44 1.44 17.12
CA GLU A 237 -17.62 1.82 15.71
C GLU A 237 -16.80 3.08 15.37
N MET A 238 -16.12 3.04 14.23
CA MET A 238 -15.23 4.10 13.77
C MET A 238 -15.21 4.16 12.25
N LYS A 239 -14.80 5.30 11.70
CA LYS A 239 -14.42 5.40 10.29
C LYS A 239 -13.21 4.50 9.99
N VAL A 240 -13.08 4.07 8.75
CA VAL A 240 -11.98 3.19 8.33
C VAL A 240 -10.60 3.79 8.64
N ALA A 241 -10.43 5.09 8.39
CA ALA A 241 -9.18 5.77 8.71
C ALA A 241 -8.83 5.69 10.22
N ASP A 242 -9.81 5.86 11.10
CA ASP A 242 -9.60 5.77 12.55
C ASP A 242 -9.36 4.32 13.02
N ILE A 243 -9.99 3.34 12.35
CA ILE A 243 -9.69 1.92 12.56
C ILE A 243 -8.21 1.66 12.26
N ILE A 244 -7.71 2.13 11.12
CA ILE A 244 -6.31 1.94 10.72
C ILE A 244 -5.36 2.60 11.73
N ARG A 245 -5.66 3.83 12.18
CA ARG A 245 -4.86 4.52 13.24
C ARG A 245 -4.81 3.71 14.53
N GLU A 246 -5.97 3.22 14.99
CA GLU A 246 -6.01 2.39 16.20
C GLU A 246 -5.25 1.08 16.04
N LEU A 247 -5.37 0.42 14.88
CA LEU A 247 -4.61 -0.79 14.58
C LEU A 247 -3.11 -0.51 14.44
N ASN A 248 -2.70 0.65 13.91
CA ASN A 248 -1.30 1.07 13.89
C ASN A 248 -0.75 1.20 15.32
N ARG A 249 -1.51 1.83 16.22
CA ARG A 249 -1.14 1.95 17.64
C ARG A 249 -1.00 0.59 18.32
N LEU A 250 -1.97 -0.29 18.13
CA LEU A 250 -1.97 -1.65 18.70
C LEU A 250 -0.84 -2.51 18.12
N GLY A 251 -0.72 -2.54 16.80
CA GLY A 251 0.28 -3.34 16.10
C GLY A 251 1.71 -2.85 16.38
N GLY A 252 1.93 -1.53 16.36
CA GLY A 252 3.22 -0.94 16.68
C GLY A 252 3.67 -1.26 18.09
N LYS A 253 2.77 -1.18 19.09
CA LYS A 253 3.02 -1.59 20.48
C LYS A 253 3.51 -3.04 20.58
N HIS A 254 2.99 -3.94 19.76
CA HIS A 254 3.29 -5.36 19.79
C HIS A 254 4.34 -5.82 18.77
N GLY A 255 5.02 -4.88 18.08
CA GLY A 255 6.09 -5.18 17.14
C GLY A 255 5.61 -5.88 15.86
N ILE A 256 4.36 -5.60 15.43
CA ILE A 256 3.72 -6.22 14.27
C ILE A 256 3.98 -5.37 13.03
N GLY A 257 4.11 -6.03 11.87
CA GLY A 257 4.12 -5.38 10.56
C GLY A 257 5.45 -4.78 10.14
N ILE A 258 6.57 -5.26 10.69
CA ILE A 258 7.92 -4.92 10.23
C ILE A 258 8.32 -5.89 9.14
N VAL A 259 8.61 -5.39 7.93
CA VAL A 259 8.95 -6.23 6.77
C VAL A 259 10.16 -5.68 6.06
N ASP A 260 11.23 -6.46 6.01
CA ASP A 260 12.43 -6.20 5.21
C ASP A 260 12.32 -6.96 3.89
N ILE A 261 12.34 -6.25 2.77
CA ILE A 261 12.17 -6.83 1.44
C ILE A 261 13.17 -6.28 0.42
N VAL A 262 13.61 -7.16 -0.45
CA VAL A 262 14.23 -6.80 -1.72
C VAL A 262 13.19 -7.02 -2.82
N GLU A 263 12.62 -5.93 -3.31
CA GLU A 263 11.55 -5.94 -4.32
C GLU A 263 12.07 -5.68 -5.73
N ASN A 264 11.28 -6.06 -6.74
CA ASN A 264 11.54 -5.73 -8.13
C ASN A 264 10.76 -4.45 -8.50
N ARG A 265 11.48 -3.35 -8.73
CA ARG A 265 10.86 -2.11 -9.21
C ARG A 265 10.38 -2.22 -10.65
N VAL A 266 9.33 -1.49 -10.99
CA VAL A 266 8.79 -1.41 -12.37
C VAL A 266 9.85 -0.93 -13.35
N VAL A 267 10.73 -0.04 -12.92
CA VAL A 267 11.87 0.45 -13.70
C VAL A 267 12.98 -0.60 -13.92
N GLY A 268 12.82 -1.83 -13.43
CA GLY A 268 13.66 -2.99 -13.74
C GLY A 268 14.79 -3.28 -12.76
N MET A 269 15.05 -2.45 -11.77
CA MET A 269 16.06 -2.70 -10.75
C MET A 269 15.47 -3.32 -9.48
N LYS A 270 16.31 -4.02 -8.72
CA LYS A 270 15.98 -4.43 -7.36
C LYS A 270 16.24 -3.28 -6.39
N SER A 271 15.39 -3.18 -5.36
CA SER A 271 15.56 -2.22 -4.28
C SER A 271 15.21 -2.87 -2.95
N ARG A 272 15.97 -2.58 -1.91
CA ARG A 272 15.68 -3.01 -0.55
C ARG A 272 15.05 -1.87 0.23
N GLY A 273 14.00 -2.19 0.96
CA GLY A 273 13.37 -1.28 1.91
C GLY A 273 12.86 -2.04 3.12
N VAL A 274 12.79 -1.35 4.24
CA VAL A 274 12.08 -1.80 5.44
C VAL A 274 10.77 -1.03 5.53
N TYR A 275 9.70 -1.75 5.72
CA TYR A 275 8.34 -1.21 5.82
C TYR A 275 7.76 -1.49 7.19
N GLU A 276 7.16 -0.45 7.79
CA GLU A 276 6.32 -0.60 8.97
C GLU A 276 4.85 -0.45 8.52
N THR A 277 4.08 -1.52 8.66
CA THR A 277 2.66 -1.53 8.29
C THR A 277 1.86 -2.25 9.39
N PRO A 278 1.92 -1.77 10.64
CA PRO A 278 1.38 -2.51 11.78
C PRO A 278 -0.14 -2.71 11.68
N GLY A 279 -0.89 -1.64 11.47
CA GLY A 279 -2.35 -1.72 11.34
C GLY A 279 -2.79 -2.45 10.07
N GLY A 280 -2.07 -2.23 8.97
CA GLY A 280 -2.35 -2.91 7.71
C GLY A 280 -2.17 -4.41 7.80
N THR A 281 -1.12 -4.88 8.47
CA THR A 281 -0.88 -6.31 8.69
C THR A 281 -2.01 -6.95 9.51
N ILE A 282 -2.49 -6.25 10.57
CA ILE A 282 -3.60 -6.74 11.39
C ILE A 282 -4.90 -6.76 10.57
N LEU A 283 -5.18 -5.69 9.81
CA LEU A 283 -6.42 -5.57 9.04
C LEU A 283 -6.50 -6.63 7.94
N MET A 284 -5.40 -6.88 7.22
CA MET A 284 -5.31 -7.94 6.21
C MET A 284 -5.55 -9.32 6.81
N GLU A 285 -4.87 -9.65 7.91
CA GLU A 285 -5.03 -10.94 8.60
C GLU A 285 -6.47 -11.13 9.13
N ALA A 286 -7.06 -10.07 9.70
CA ALA A 286 -8.43 -10.13 10.20
C ALA A 286 -9.45 -10.35 9.08
N HIS A 287 -9.28 -9.69 7.94
CA HIS A 287 -10.14 -9.85 6.77
C HIS A 287 -10.01 -11.25 6.18
N ASP A 288 -8.78 -11.74 5.98
CA ASP A 288 -8.52 -13.08 5.45
C ASP A 288 -9.11 -14.17 6.39
N GLN A 289 -8.97 -14.00 7.72
CA GLN A 289 -9.54 -14.91 8.71
C GLN A 289 -11.08 -15.00 8.61
N LEU A 290 -11.75 -13.89 8.28
CA LEU A 290 -13.21 -13.89 8.10
C LEU A 290 -13.60 -14.56 6.79
N GLU A 291 -12.88 -14.31 5.70
CA GLU A 291 -13.13 -14.94 4.40
C GLU A 291 -12.99 -16.47 4.44
N GLU A 292 -12.03 -17.01 5.20
CA GLU A 292 -11.84 -18.46 5.38
C GLU A 292 -13.11 -19.15 5.85
N LEU A 293 -13.96 -18.43 6.59
CA LEU A 293 -15.21 -18.97 7.13
C LEU A 293 -16.38 -18.92 6.14
N ILE A 294 -16.31 -18.00 5.16
CA ILE A 294 -17.47 -17.59 4.35
C ILE A 294 -17.33 -17.98 2.88
N LEU A 295 -16.13 -17.87 2.31
CA LEU A 295 -15.94 -18.14 0.89
C LEU A 295 -15.76 -19.64 0.65
N ASP A 296 -16.43 -20.15 -0.39
CA ASP A 296 -16.18 -21.51 -0.88
C ASP A 296 -14.81 -21.62 -1.56
N ARG A 297 -14.34 -22.85 -1.77
CA ARG A 297 -13.00 -23.14 -2.30
C ARG A 297 -12.73 -22.49 -3.64
N GLU A 298 -13.67 -22.54 -4.56
CA GLU A 298 -13.52 -22.02 -5.93
C GLU A 298 -13.52 -20.50 -5.93
N THR A 299 -14.42 -19.87 -5.18
CA THR A 299 -14.48 -18.40 -5.02
C THR A 299 -13.24 -17.87 -4.35
N MET A 300 -12.77 -18.50 -3.27
CA MET A 300 -11.53 -18.11 -2.58
C MET A 300 -10.32 -18.18 -3.53
N ALA A 301 -10.16 -19.27 -4.28
CA ALA A 301 -9.04 -19.43 -5.21
C ALA A 301 -9.05 -18.37 -6.32
N ALA A 302 -10.22 -18.10 -6.90
CA ALA A 302 -10.38 -17.08 -7.95
C ALA A 302 -10.12 -15.66 -7.40
N LYS A 303 -10.61 -15.37 -6.19
CA LYS A 303 -10.41 -14.07 -5.51
C LYS A 303 -8.93 -13.81 -5.22
N LEU A 304 -8.20 -14.80 -4.68
CA LEU A 304 -6.77 -14.65 -4.38
C LEU A 304 -5.93 -14.44 -5.65
N GLU A 305 -6.26 -15.11 -6.75
CA GLU A 305 -5.58 -14.87 -8.03
C GLU A 305 -5.88 -13.46 -8.57
N MET A 306 -7.11 -12.99 -8.43
CA MET A 306 -7.48 -11.63 -8.83
C MET A 306 -6.83 -10.57 -7.94
N GLY A 307 -6.73 -10.80 -6.64
CA GLY A 307 -6.04 -9.93 -5.69
C GLY A 307 -4.55 -9.77 -6.01
N LYS A 308 -3.89 -10.86 -6.37
CA LYS A 308 -2.50 -10.82 -6.85
C LYS A 308 -2.34 -9.94 -8.10
N ARG A 309 -3.29 -10.03 -9.04
CA ARG A 309 -3.30 -9.17 -10.24
C ARG A 309 -3.60 -7.72 -9.91
N LEU A 310 -4.52 -7.46 -8.97
CA LEU A 310 -4.80 -6.11 -8.48
C LEU A 310 -3.55 -5.50 -7.83
N ALA A 311 -2.82 -6.27 -7.01
CA ALA A 311 -1.57 -5.83 -6.41
C ALA A 311 -0.54 -5.38 -7.45
N GLN A 312 -0.37 -6.14 -8.52
CA GLN A 312 0.51 -5.77 -9.62
C GLN A 312 0.02 -4.50 -10.34
N THR A 313 -1.27 -4.42 -10.63
CA THR A 313 -1.89 -3.25 -11.30
C THR A 313 -1.71 -1.98 -10.47
N CYS A 314 -1.91 -2.06 -9.14
CA CYS A 314 -1.68 -0.98 -8.20
C CYS A 314 -0.20 -0.60 -8.13
N TYR A 315 0.69 -1.58 -7.97
CA TYR A 315 2.14 -1.37 -7.88
C TYR A 315 2.71 -0.64 -9.09
N GLU A 316 2.22 -0.98 -10.30
CA GLU A 316 2.62 -0.39 -11.57
C GLU A 316 1.98 0.98 -11.85
N GLY A 317 1.16 1.53 -10.95
CA GLY A 317 0.51 2.84 -11.13
C GLY A 317 -0.66 2.85 -12.10
N LYS A 318 -1.26 1.72 -12.40
CA LYS A 318 -2.37 1.54 -13.36
C LYS A 318 -3.75 1.63 -12.70
N TRP A 319 -3.89 2.46 -11.66
CA TRP A 319 -5.12 2.57 -10.87
C TRP A 319 -6.32 3.04 -11.71
N PHE A 320 -6.12 4.04 -12.58
CA PHE A 320 -7.18 4.61 -13.43
C PHE A 320 -7.26 3.90 -14.79
N THR A 321 -7.42 2.58 -14.78
CA THR A 321 -7.55 1.77 -15.99
C THR A 321 -8.79 0.89 -15.95
N PRO A 322 -9.42 0.59 -17.11
CA PRO A 322 -10.53 -0.36 -17.16
C PRO A 322 -10.21 -1.74 -16.59
N LEU A 323 -8.93 -2.16 -16.68
CA LEU A 323 -8.48 -3.42 -16.09
C LEU A 323 -8.64 -3.40 -14.57
N ARG A 324 -8.18 -2.32 -13.89
CA ARG A 324 -8.32 -2.18 -12.43
C ARG A 324 -9.80 -2.16 -12.02
N GLU A 325 -10.65 -1.44 -12.78
CA GLU A 325 -12.10 -1.38 -12.52
C GLU A 325 -12.73 -2.77 -12.59
N ALA A 326 -12.39 -3.56 -13.61
CA ALA A 326 -12.89 -4.94 -13.76
C ALA A 326 -12.39 -5.86 -12.63
N GLN A 327 -11.12 -5.72 -12.21
CA GLN A 327 -10.56 -6.46 -11.08
C GLN A 327 -11.31 -6.13 -9.79
N GLN A 328 -11.54 -4.84 -9.55
CA GLN A 328 -12.25 -4.35 -8.38
C GLN A 328 -13.70 -4.86 -8.35
N ALA A 329 -14.43 -4.74 -9.44
CA ALA A 329 -15.81 -5.22 -9.54
C ALA A 329 -15.92 -6.74 -9.27
N PHE A 330 -14.96 -7.53 -9.75
CA PHE A 330 -14.90 -8.96 -9.43
C PHE A 330 -14.69 -9.17 -7.93
N ILE A 331 -13.68 -8.51 -7.32
CA ILE A 331 -13.37 -8.65 -5.90
C ILE A 331 -14.58 -8.24 -5.05
N GLU A 332 -15.17 -7.07 -5.29
CA GLU A 332 -16.35 -6.59 -4.56
C GLU A 332 -17.52 -7.55 -4.61
N SER A 333 -17.74 -8.22 -5.76
CA SER A 333 -18.80 -9.21 -5.89
C SER A 333 -18.64 -10.40 -4.93
N THR A 334 -17.40 -10.74 -4.55
CA THR A 334 -17.10 -11.81 -3.59
C THR A 334 -17.30 -11.39 -2.14
N GLN A 335 -17.36 -10.08 -1.87
CA GLN A 335 -17.40 -9.52 -0.51
C GLN A 335 -18.80 -9.39 0.08
N LYS A 336 -19.83 -9.58 -0.73
CA LYS A 336 -21.24 -9.37 -0.35
C LYS A 336 -21.64 -10.02 0.98
N TYR A 337 -21.08 -11.18 1.29
CA TYR A 337 -21.39 -11.96 2.50
C TYR A 337 -20.24 -11.95 3.54
N VAL A 338 -19.14 -11.24 3.26
CA VAL A 338 -18.00 -11.15 4.17
C VAL A 338 -18.34 -10.21 5.31
N THR A 339 -19.17 -10.72 6.23
CA THR A 339 -19.75 -9.99 7.36
C THR A 339 -19.63 -10.86 8.61
N GLY A 340 -19.10 -10.28 9.70
CA GLY A 340 -18.93 -11.01 10.94
C GLY A 340 -17.97 -10.35 11.89
N GLU A 341 -17.59 -11.11 12.92
CA GLU A 341 -16.66 -10.69 13.96
C GLU A 341 -15.44 -11.60 13.98
N VAL A 342 -14.27 -10.98 14.08
CA VAL A 342 -12.96 -11.67 14.19
C VAL A 342 -12.30 -11.25 15.50
N LYS A 343 -11.81 -12.21 16.24
CA LYS A 343 -11.02 -12.02 17.44
C LYS A 343 -9.63 -12.63 17.27
N PHE A 344 -8.61 -11.89 17.64
CA PHE A 344 -7.23 -12.33 17.59
C PHE A 344 -6.42 -11.80 18.78
N LYS A 345 -5.28 -12.40 18.99
CA LYS A 345 -4.32 -12.08 20.04
C LYS A 345 -3.04 -11.53 19.41
N LEU A 346 -2.61 -10.36 19.85
CA LEU A 346 -1.36 -9.71 19.46
C LEU A 346 -0.30 -10.01 20.52
N TYR A 347 0.85 -10.50 20.09
CA TYR A 347 1.95 -10.79 21.01
C TYR A 347 3.28 -10.87 20.27
N LYS A 348 4.23 -10.01 20.60
CA LYS A 348 5.64 -10.06 20.13
C LYS A 348 5.77 -10.37 18.64
N GLY A 349 5.25 -9.50 17.81
CA GLY A 349 5.32 -9.59 16.35
C GLY A 349 4.33 -10.58 15.71
N ASN A 350 3.53 -11.29 16.52
CA ASN A 350 2.63 -12.33 16.03
C ASN A 350 1.16 -11.94 16.21
N ILE A 351 0.35 -12.39 15.25
CA ILE A 351 -1.11 -12.36 15.29
C ILE A 351 -1.58 -13.81 15.38
N THR A 352 -2.35 -14.14 16.42
CA THR A 352 -2.87 -15.50 16.63
C THR A 352 -4.40 -15.46 16.63
N LYS A 353 -5.03 -16.30 15.81
CA LYS A 353 -6.50 -16.44 15.76
C LYS A 353 -7.06 -16.81 17.14
N ALA A 354 -8.11 -16.13 17.56
CA ALA A 354 -8.78 -16.36 18.84
C ALA A 354 -10.30 -16.58 18.71
N GLY A 355 -10.82 -16.56 17.50
CA GLY A 355 -12.21 -16.87 17.18
C GLY A 355 -12.74 -16.04 16.02
N THR A 356 -13.69 -16.61 15.27
CA THR A 356 -14.36 -15.94 14.15
C THR A 356 -15.82 -16.38 14.13
N THR A 357 -16.72 -15.43 13.94
CA THR A 357 -18.15 -15.70 13.81
C THR A 357 -18.73 -14.95 12.63
N SER A 358 -19.64 -15.59 11.91
CA SER A 358 -20.36 -14.98 10.79
C SER A 358 -21.74 -15.61 10.63
N PRO A 359 -22.79 -14.81 10.36
CA PRO A 359 -24.10 -15.35 9.98
C PRO A 359 -24.08 -16.08 8.63
N TYR A 360 -23.02 -15.88 7.82
CA TYR A 360 -22.84 -16.48 6.50
C TYR A 360 -21.78 -17.59 6.48
N SER A 361 -21.39 -18.09 7.67
CA SER A 361 -20.40 -19.16 7.79
C SER A 361 -20.80 -20.40 7.01
N LEU A 362 -19.88 -20.90 6.19
CA LEU A 362 -19.99 -22.23 5.54
C LEU A 362 -19.46 -23.36 6.46
N TYR A 363 -18.84 -23.02 7.59
CA TYR A 363 -18.40 -24.02 8.56
C TYR A 363 -19.59 -24.56 9.32
N SER A 364 -19.83 -25.85 9.18
CA SER A 364 -20.86 -26.58 9.93
C SER A 364 -20.17 -27.54 10.90
N GLU A 365 -20.32 -27.32 12.19
CA GLU A 365 -19.75 -28.16 13.22
C GLU A 365 -20.22 -29.62 13.06
N SER A 366 -21.49 -29.82 12.76
CA SER A 366 -22.08 -31.15 12.58
C SER A 366 -21.55 -31.93 11.36
N LEU A 367 -21.13 -31.20 10.29
CA LEU A 367 -20.49 -31.81 9.12
C LEU A 367 -18.99 -32.03 9.31
N ALA A 368 -18.32 -31.15 10.04
CA ALA A 368 -16.88 -31.18 10.23
C ALA A 368 -16.43 -31.99 11.44
N SER A 369 -17.34 -32.37 12.36
CA SER A 369 -17.04 -33.07 13.59
C SER A 369 -16.56 -34.51 13.34
N PHE A 370 -15.48 -34.89 14.03
CA PHE A 370 -14.99 -36.26 14.06
C PHE A 370 -15.74 -37.14 15.09
N THR A 371 -16.64 -36.57 15.92
CA THR A 371 -17.26 -37.24 17.05
C THR A 371 -18.78 -37.36 16.99
N THR A 372 -19.43 -36.54 16.13
CA THR A 372 -20.89 -36.51 16.01
C THR A 372 -21.33 -36.97 14.65
N GLY A 373 -22.37 -37.77 14.62
CA GLY A 373 -22.95 -38.57 13.56
C GLY A 373 -22.97 -38.02 12.14
N ASP A 374 -23.05 -38.96 11.27
CA ASP A 374 -22.95 -38.84 9.82
C ASP A 374 -24.11 -38.02 9.25
N GLN A 375 -23.87 -36.77 8.86
CA GLN A 375 -24.85 -35.93 8.18
C GLN A 375 -24.84 -36.12 6.64
N TYR A 376 -23.88 -36.88 6.11
CA TYR A 376 -23.85 -37.28 4.71
C TYR A 376 -23.46 -38.75 4.58
N ASP A 377 -23.83 -39.38 3.47
CA ASP A 377 -23.45 -40.76 3.20
C ASP A 377 -21.98 -40.85 2.77
N HIS A 378 -21.15 -41.51 3.56
CA HIS A 378 -19.73 -41.72 3.27
C HIS A 378 -19.48 -42.46 1.97
N HIS A 379 -20.46 -43.24 1.46
CA HIS A 379 -20.37 -43.91 0.16
C HIS A 379 -20.33 -42.95 -1.03
N ASP A 380 -20.87 -41.71 -0.89
CA ASP A 380 -20.79 -40.68 -1.93
C ASP A 380 -19.33 -40.28 -2.21
N ALA A 381 -18.48 -40.26 -1.18
CA ALA A 381 -17.08 -39.98 -1.33
C ALA A 381 -16.36 -41.01 -2.22
N GLN A 382 -16.73 -42.29 -2.17
CA GLN A 382 -16.14 -43.35 -3.00
C GLN A 382 -16.43 -43.09 -4.51
N GLY A 383 -17.67 -42.73 -4.84
CA GLY A 383 -18.05 -42.41 -6.22
C GLY A 383 -17.30 -41.19 -6.73
N PHE A 384 -17.26 -40.13 -5.95
CA PHE A 384 -16.49 -38.91 -6.26
C PHE A 384 -15.01 -39.21 -6.50
N ILE A 385 -14.37 -39.91 -5.58
CA ILE A 385 -12.91 -40.22 -5.64
C ILE A 385 -12.60 -41.08 -6.89
N THR A 386 -13.47 -42.02 -7.23
CA THR A 386 -13.30 -42.89 -8.40
C THR A 386 -13.30 -42.07 -9.70
N LEU A 387 -14.26 -41.18 -9.90
CA LEU A 387 -14.34 -40.32 -11.08
C LEU A 387 -13.29 -39.24 -11.10
N PHE A 388 -13.06 -38.55 -10.00
CA PHE A 388 -12.07 -37.50 -9.88
C PHE A 388 -10.63 -37.99 -10.05
N GLY A 389 -10.35 -39.21 -9.57
CA GLY A 389 -9.05 -39.88 -9.71
C GLY A 389 -8.82 -40.58 -11.06
N LEU A 390 -9.83 -40.65 -11.92
CA LEU A 390 -9.75 -41.42 -13.17
C LEU A 390 -8.60 -41.01 -14.12
N PRO A 391 -8.33 -39.70 -14.35
CA PRO A 391 -7.20 -39.31 -15.20
C PRO A 391 -5.85 -39.82 -14.67
N SER A 392 -5.64 -39.77 -13.35
CA SER A 392 -4.42 -40.25 -12.71
C SER A 392 -4.27 -41.77 -12.83
N LYS A 393 -5.37 -42.51 -12.64
CA LYS A 393 -5.41 -43.99 -12.82
C LYS A 393 -5.10 -44.38 -14.26
N VAL A 394 -5.73 -43.72 -15.23
CA VAL A 394 -5.52 -44.05 -16.67
C VAL A 394 -4.07 -43.75 -17.05
N ARG A 395 -3.52 -42.63 -16.61
CA ARG A 395 -2.11 -42.29 -16.85
C ARG A 395 -1.17 -43.35 -16.28
N ALA A 396 -1.39 -43.77 -15.02
CA ALA A 396 -0.56 -44.79 -14.39
C ALA A 396 -0.61 -46.12 -15.13
N LEU A 397 -1.79 -46.58 -15.57
CA LEU A 397 -1.93 -47.79 -16.37
C LEU A 397 -1.19 -47.71 -17.71
N LYS A 398 -1.26 -46.59 -18.40
CA LYS A 398 -0.53 -46.36 -19.64
C LYS A 398 1.00 -46.39 -19.43
N MET A 399 1.48 -45.80 -18.35
CA MET A 399 2.91 -45.83 -18.01
C MET A 399 3.41 -47.25 -17.72
N ILE A 400 2.60 -48.08 -17.08
CA ILE A 400 2.91 -49.50 -16.86
C ILE A 400 3.01 -50.23 -18.22
N GLU A 401 2.08 -50.02 -19.13
CA GLU A 401 2.08 -50.60 -20.47
C GLU A 401 3.33 -50.21 -21.29
N VAL A 402 3.62 -48.91 -21.32
CA VAL A 402 4.82 -48.37 -22.02
C VAL A 402 6.11 -48.95 -21.46
N ASN A 403 6.23 -49.09 -20.14
CA ASN A 403 7.45 -49.62 -19.50
C ASN A 403 7.61 -51.14 -19.69
N LYS A 404 6.51 -51.89 -19.83
CA LYS A 404 6.59 -53.30 -20.23
C LYS A 404 7.12 -53.48 -21.65
N ASN A 405 6.76 -52.59 -22.57
CA ASN A 405 7.19 -52.64 -23.97
C ASN A 405 8.63 -52.12 -24.21
N LYS A 406 9.29 -51.55 -23.18
CA LYS A 406 10.67 -51.09 -23.20
C LYS A 406 11.65 -52.12 -22.67
N LYS A 407 11.15 -53.21 -22.08
CA LYS A 407 11.95 -54.38 -21.68
C LYS A 407 11.83 -55.49 -22.72
#